data_5a0331ccbeb4ac9aec513ae9cfee92b4
#
_entry.id   5a0331ccbeb4ac9aec513ae9cfee92b4
#
_cell.length_a   1.000
_cell.length_b   1.000
_cell.length_c   1.000
_cell.angle_alpha   90.00
_cell.angle_beta   90.00
_cell.angle_gamma   90.00
#
_symmetry.space_group_name_H-M   'P 1'
#
loop_
_entity.id
_entity.type
_entity.pdbx_description
1 polymer ?
#
loop_
_entity_poly.entity_id
_entity_poly.type
_entity_poly.pdbx_seq_one_letter_code
_entity_poly.pdbx_strand_id
1 'polypeptide(L)'
;NPKLRLKRGDEVIVPAVSWSTTYYPLYQYGLKIKFVDIDIETLNYDLAQLESAITNKTRVVLAVNLLGNPNDFDCINNIIRDKDIILLEDNCESMGATFNNKKTGTFGVMGTFSSFYSHHISTMEGGIIVTDDEELNQILTSLRSHGWTRDLPVKNLICDDKSEDLLEESFRFVLPGYNVRPLELEGALGVEQVKKLPMIISERRKNAKLFVETLSNHSDLLIQKEVGMSSWFGFS
;
A
#
# COMPACT_ATOMS: atom_id res chain seq x y z
N ASN A 1 -6.71 -1.11 -18.37
CA ASN A 1 -6.22 0.25 -18.63
C ASN A 1 -4.76 0.18 -19.15
N PRO A 2 -4.49 0.54 -20.43
CA PRO A 2 -3.14 0.44 -21.01
C PRO A 2 -2.08 1.28 -20.27
N LYS A 3 -2.46 2.39 -19.63
CA LYS A 3 -1.55 3.26 -18.87
C LYS A 3 -1.05 2.60 -17.59
N LEU A 4 -1.85 1.72 -16.98
CA LEU A 4 -1.50 1.01 -15.75
C LEU A 4 -0.83 -0.35 -16.02
N ARG A 5 -0.71 -0.76 -17.28
CA ARG A 5 -0.14 -2.05 -17.65
C ARG A 5 1.39 -2.02 -17.59
N LEU A 6 1.95 -2.66 -16.58
CA LEU A 6 3.38 -2.87 -16.45
C LEU A 6 3.85 -4.05 -17.33
N LYS A 7 5.10 -3.99 -17.77
CA LYS A 7 5.76 -5.03 -18.58
C LYS A 7 7.01 -5.51 -17.87
N ARG A 8 7.42 -6.73 -18.16
CA ARG A 8 8.73 -7.23 -17.70
C ARG A 8 9.83 -6.28 -18.16
N GLY A 9 10.68 -5.88 -17.22
CA GLY A 9 11.77 -4.93 -17.47
C GLY A 9 11.43 -3.46 -17.25
N ASP A 10 10.16 -3.10 -17.00
CA ASP A 10 9.80 -1.77 -16.53
C ASP A 10 10.46 -1.48 -15.18
N GLU A 11 10.92 -0.25 -14.99
CA GLU A 11 11.62 0.16 -13.78
C GLU A 11 10.64 0.61 -12.69
N VAL A 12 10.85 0.10 -11.48
CA VAL A 12 10.11 0.48 -10.28
C VAL A 12 11.09 1.05 -9.25
N ILE A 13 10.85 2.25 -8.79
CA ILE A 13 11.61 2.86 -7.70
C ILE A 13 10.97 2.49 -6.37
N VAL A 14 11.81 2.03 -5.43
CA VAL A 14 11.42 1.63 -4.08
C VAL A 14 12.39 2.21 -3.05
N PRO A 15 11.98 2.47 -1.80
CA PRO A 15 12.90 2.89 -0.76
C PRO A 15 13.85 1.74 -0.39
N ALA A 16 15.09 2.07 -0.01
CA ALA A 16 16.09 1.08 0.37
C ALA A 16 15.78 0.36 1.70
N VAL A 17 14.94 0.98 2.53
CA VAL A 17 14.51 0.42 3.82
C VAL A 17 13.02 0.13 3.77
N SER A 18 12.66 -1.14 3.85
CA SER A 18 11.30 -1.64 4.00
C SER A 18 11.31 -3.14 4.29
N TRP A 19 10.14 -3.71 4.42
CA TRP A 19 9.98 -5.16 4.56
C TRP A 19 10.23 -5.88 3.22
N SER A 20 10.78 -7.07 3.26
CA SER A 20 11.17 -7.82 2.06
C SER A 20 10.00 -8.07 1.08
N THR A 21 8.79 -8.28 1.62
CA THR A 21 7.60 -8.55 0.78
C THR A 21 7.06 -7.30 0.07
N THR A 22 7.54 -6.11 0.37
CA THR A 22 7.35 -4.92 -0.47
C THR A 22 8.01 -5.10 -1.85
N TYR A 23 9.14 -5.80 -1.91
CA TYR A 23 9.97 -5.93 -3.12
C TYR A 23 9.74 -7.22 -3.89
N TYR A 24 9.50 -8.33 -3.20
CA TYR A 24 9.45 -9.66 -3.83
C TYR A 24 8.41 -9.78 -4.95
N PRO A 25 7.18 -9.26 -4.83
CA PRO A 25 6.22 -9.32 -5.92
C PRO A 25 6.71 -8.60 -7.17
N LEU A 26 7.38 -7.45 -7.01
CA LEU A 26 7.93 -6.68 -8.12
C LEU A 26 8.99 -7.49 -8.88
N TYR A 27 9.88 -8.14 -8.14
CA TYR A 27 10.90 -9.02 -8.71
C TYR A 27 10.28 -10.25 -9.39
N GLN A 28 9.33 -10.91 -8.75
CA GLN A 28 8.65 -12.09 -9.28
C GLN A 28 7.94 -11.80 -10.61
N TYR A 29 7.36 -10.62 -10.75
CA TYR A 29 6.77 -10.17 -12.01
C TYR A 29 7.79 -9.68 -13.05
N GLY A 30 9.07 -9.69 -12.71
CA GLY A 30 10.17 -9.35 -13.62
C GLY A 30 10.35 -7.87 -13.86
N LEU A 31 9.90 -7.03 -12.93
CA LEU A 31 10.19 -5.61 -12.93
C LEU A 31 11.64 -5.36 -12.49
N LYS A 32 12.21 -4.26 -12.93
CA LYS A 32 13.55 -3.82 -12.52
C LYS A 32 13.43 -2.91 -11.30
N ILE A 33 13.84 -3.43 -10.16
CA ILE A 33 13.83 -2.67 -8.91
C ILE A 33 15.02 -1.73 -8.88
N LYS A 34 14.75 -0.46 -8.61
CA LYS A 34 15.73 0.59 -8.37
C LYS A 34 15.55 1.11 -6.95
N PHE A 35 16.55 0.90 -6.12
CA PHE A 35 16.53 1.40 -4.75
C PHE A 35 16.94 2.86 -4.69
N VAL A 36 16.24 3.63 -3.89
CA VAL A 36 16.56 5.01 -3.49
C VAL A 36 16.68 5.04 -1.98
N ASP A 37 17.69 5.70 -1.48
CA ASP A 37 17.93 5.77 -0.04
C ASP A 37 16.84 6.57 0.68
N ILE A 38 16.80 6.43 1.98
CA ILE A 38 15.89 7.14 2.85
C ILE A 38 16.55 8.40 3.41
N ASP A 39 15.75 9.38 3.71
CA ASP A 39 16.13 10.49 4.57
C ASP A 39 16.24 10.00 6.02
N ILE A 40 17.39 10.22 6.64
CA ILE A 40 17.70 9.66 7.97
C ILE A 40 16.82 10.24 9.08
N GLU A 41 16.28 11.45 8.90
CA GLU A 41 15.40 12.07 9.90
C GLU A 41 13.98 11.55 9.82
N THR A 42 13.46 11.32 8.62
CA THR A 42 12.07 10.93 8.41
C THR A 42 11.87 9.44 8.21
N LEU A 43 12.94 8.73 7.81
CA LEU A 43 12.99 7.34 7.37
C LEU A 43 12.14 7.06 6.12
N ASN A 44 11.59 8.09 5.49
CA ASN A 44 10.91 8.02 4.21
C ASN A 44 11.91 8.33 3.07
N TYR A 45 11.46 8.41 1.83
CA TYR A 45 12.34 8.73 0.71
C TYR A 45 13.20 9.97 0.92
N ASP A 46 14.49 9.88 0.60
CA ASP A 46 15.28 11.05 0.23
C ASP A 46 14.73 11.58 -1.11
N LEU A 47 14.00 12.69 -1.05
CA LEU A 47 13.27 13.23 -2.19
C LEU A 47 14.19 13.75 -3.30
N ALA A 48 15.38 14.24 -2.96
CA ALA A 48 16.37 14.67 -3.95
C ALA A 48 16.94 13.47 -4.72
N GLN A 49 17.22 12.38 -4.01
CA GLN A 49 17.62 11.12 -4.64
C GLN A 49 16.49 10.50 -5.45
N LEU A 50 15.24 10.56 -4.97
CA LEU A 50 14.08 10.08 -5.72
C LEU A 50 13.96 10.82 -7.05
N GLU A 51 14.04 12.14 -7.05
CA GLU A 51 13.96 12.95 -8.27
C GLU A 51 15.09 12.59 -9.26
N SER A 52 16.32 12.49 -8.79
CA SER A 52 17.48 12.13 -9.60
C SER A 52 17.46 10.69 -10.12
N ALA A 53 16.74 9.79 -9.42
CA ALA A 53 16.63 8.38 -9.79
C ALA A 53 15.67 8.13 -10.95
N ILE A 54 14.74 9.04 -11.23
CA ILE A 54 13.76 8.87 -12.31
C ILE A 54 14.42 8.87 -13.67
N THR A 55 14.08 7.89 -14.49
CA THR A 55 14.52 7.76 -15.87
C THR A 55 13.30 7.64 -16.81
N ASN A 56 13.57 7.61 -18.11
CA ASN A 56 12.53 7.35 -19.13
C ASN A 56 11.98 5.89 -19.08
N LYS A 57 12.57 5.03 -18.26
CA LYS A 57 12.12 3.64 -18.04
C LYS A 57 11.34 3.49 -16.73
N THR A 58 11.35 4.50 -15.88
CA THR A 58 10.62 4.48 -14.60
C THR A 58 9.12 4.51 -14.88
N ARG A 59 8.42 3.50 -14.39
CA ARG A 59 6.97 3.34 -14.56
C ARG A 59 6.21 3.39 -13.24
N VAL A 60 6.90 3.11 -12.14
CA VAL A 60 6.29 3.08 -10.81
C VAL A 60 7.22 3.72 -9.79
N VAL A 61 6.63 4.48 -8.89
CA VAL A 61 7.19 4.84 -7.59
C VAL A 61 6.32 4.14 -6.55
N LEU A 62 6.92 3.30 -5.70
CA LEU A 62 6.26 2.64 -4.59
C LEU A 62 6.67 3.34 -3.29
N ALA A 63 5.79 4.17 -2.76
CA ALA A 63 6.01 4.85 -1.49
C ALA A 63 5.67 3.92 -0.32
N VAL A 64 6.59 3.77 0.62
CA VAL A 64 6.37 3.05 1.88
C VAL A 64 6.26 4.08 3.00
N ASN A 65 5.17 4.06 3.74
CA ASN A 65 4.96 4.93 4.89
C ASN A 65 5.52 4.25 6.14
N LEU A 66 6.86 4.29 6.24
CA LEU A 66 7.63 3.47 7.18
C LEU A 66 7.34 3.85 8.64
N LEU A 67 7.15 2.84 9.49
CA LEU A 67 6.82 2.96 10.92
C LEU A 67 5.58 3.82 11.20
N GLY A 68 4.72 4.01 10.20
CA GLY A 68 3.49 4.78 10.33
C GLY A 68 3.62 6.25 9.96
N ASN A 69 4.81 6.71 9.54
CA ASN A 69 5.08 8.08 9.15
C ASN A 69 4.74 8.30 7.66
N PRO A 70 3.81 9.18 7.31
CA PRO A 70 3.50 9.46 5.90
C PRO A 70 4.68 10.03 5.14
N ASN A 71 4.81 9.67 3.86
CA ASN A 71 5.69 10.40 2.95
C ASN A 71 5.17 11.82 2.69
N ASP A 72 6.05 12.71 2.22
CA ASP A 72 5.65 13.99 1.64
C ASP A 72 5.06 13.77 0.24
N PHE A 73 3.76 13.51 0.20
CA PHE A 73 3.06 13.23 -1.05
C PHE A 73 2.94 14.43 -1.98
N ASP A 74 3.01 15.67 -1.46
CA ASP A 74 3.03 16.86 -2.30
C ASP A 74 4.33 16.91 -3.10
N CYS A 75 5.46 16.68 -2.45
CA CYS A 75 6.75 16.59 -3.12
C CYS A 75 6.82 15.41 -4.09
N ILE A 76 6.40 14.20 -3.69
CA ILE A 76 6.39 13.03 -4.57
C ILE A 76 5.53 13.31 -5.81
N ASN A 77 4.31 13.83 -5.65
CA ASN A 77 3.42 14.13 -6.76
C ASN A 77 4.01 15.21 -7.68
N ASN A 78 4.73 16.20 -7.14
CA ASN A 78 5.43 17.19 -7.95
C ASN A 78 6.56 16.57 -8.77
N ILE A 79 7.34 15.67 -8.18
CA ILE A 79 8.44 14.95 -8.83
C ILE A 79 7.94 14.10 -10.00
N ILE A 80 6.80 13.41 -9.85
CA ILE A 80 6.24 12.54 -10.88
C ILE A 80 5.24 13.25 -11.82
N ARG A 81 4.94 14.53 -11.56
CA ARG A 81 4.00 15.31 -12.39
C ARG A 81 4.41 15.25 -13.87
N ASP A 82 3.43 15.12 -14.74
CA ASP A 82 3.59 15.07 -16.21
C ASP A 82 4.47 13.91 -16.71
N LYS A 83 4.75 12.93 -15.86
CA LYS A 83 5.46 11.70 -16.21
C LYS A 83 4.48 10.53 -16.27
N ASP A 84 4.75 9.55 -17.11
CA ASP A 84 3.97 8.31 -17.18
C ASP A 84 4.40 7.34 -16.07
N ILE A 85 4.26 7.81 -14.82
CA ILE A 85 4.67 7.10 -13.60
C ILE A 85 3.45 6.89 -12.72
N ILE A 86 3.28 5.66 -12.24
CA ILE A 86 2.25 5.23 -11.32
C ILE A 86 2.78 5.36 -9.89
N LEU A 87 2.04 6.02 -9.02
CA LEU A 87 2.29 5.99 -7.58
C LEU A 87 1.52 4.82 -6.96
N LEU A 88 2.21 3.97 -6.24
CA LEU A 88 1.65 2.94 -5.36
C LEU A 88 2.06 3.23 -3.92
N GLU A 89 1.25 2.79 -2.96
CA GLU A 89 1.51 2.99 -1.54
C GLU A 89 1.53 1.67 -0.78
N ASP A 90 2.60 1.43 -0.02
CA ASP A 90 2.63 0.41 1.01
C ASP A 90 2.36 1.07 2.38
N ASN A 91 1.19 0.76 2.92
CA ASN A 91 0.68 1.29 4.19
C ASN A 91 0.56 0.19 5.25
N CYS A 92 1.29 -0.90 5.11
CA CYS A 92 1.21 -1.99 6.06
C CYS A 92 1.46 -1.51 7.49
N GLU A 93 2.32 -0.50 7.65
CA GLU A 93 2.65 0.10 8.95
C GLU A 93 1.94 1.43 9.24
N SER A 94 1.08 1.94 8.35
CA SER A 94 0.55 3.31 8.45
C SER A 94 -0.97 3.41 8.44
N MET A 95 -1.67 2.35 8.85
CA MET A 95 -3.13 2.39 8.93
C MET A 95 -3.59 3.50 9.89
N GLY A 96 -4.37 4.45 9.35
CA GLY A 96 -4.88 5.61 10.08
C GLY A 96 -3.94 6.81 10.13
N ALA A 97 -2.77 6.76 9.50
CA ALA A 97 -1.94 7.93 9.27
C ALA A 97 -2.57 8.86 8.24
N THR A 98 -2.23 10.16 8.33
CA THR A 98 -2.72 11.16 7.38
C THR A 98 -1.63 12.15 7.00
N PHE A 99 -1.68 12.62 5.75
CA PHE A 99 -0.89 13.75 5.27
C PHE A 99 -1.84 14.80 4.71
N ASN A 100 -1.72 16.05 5.12
CA ASN A 100 -2.64 17.15 4.76
C ASN A 100 -4.12 16.78 4.93
N ASN A 101 -4.49 16.13 6.05
CA ASN A 101 -5.82 15.63 6.38
C ASN A 101 -6.38 14.55 5.43
N LYS A 102 -5.59 14.04 4.50
CA LYS A 102 -5.94 12.92 3.64
C LYS A 102 -5.28 11.64 4.14
N LYS A 103 -6.01 10.53 4.16
CA LYS A 103 -5.50 9.24 4.65
C LYS A 103 -4.42 8.69 3.71
N THR A 104 -3.35 8.13 4.29
CA THR A 104 -2.41 7.30 3.53
C THR A 104 -3.14 6.11 2.89
N GLY A 105 -2.61 5.64 1.77
CA GLY A 105 -3.27 4.62 0.93
C GLY A 105 -4.22 5.19 -0.12
N THR A 106 -4.42 6.51 -0.16
CA THR A 106 -5.33 7.17 -1.11
C THR A 106 -4.65 8.23 -1.98
N PHE A 107 -3.33 8.36 -1.90
CA PHE A 107 -2.55 9.31 -2.71
C PHE A 107 -2.17 8.73 -4.07
N GLY A 108 -1.87 7.43 -4.12
CA GLY A 108 -1.55 6.70 -5.34
C GLY A 108 -2.78 6.03 -5.97
N VAL A 109 -2.52 5.26 -7.02
CA VAL A 109 -3.57 4.48 -7.74
C VAL A 109 -4.12 3.36 -6.88
N MET A 110 -3.27 2.77 -6.04
CA MET A 110 -3.62 1.72 -5.07
C MET A 110 -2.78 1.89 -3.82
N GLY A 111 -3.36 1.51 -2.68
CA GLY A 111 -2.67 1.38 -1.41
C GLY A 111 -2.89 0.01 -0.79
N THR A 112 -1.85 -0.55 -0.17
CA THR A 112 -1.93 -1.82 0.55
C THR A 112 -1.86 -1.60 2.05
N PHE A 113 -2.58 -2.42 2.82
CA PHE A 113 -2.55 -2.45 4.28
C PHE A 113 -2.42 -3.89 4.75
N SER A 114 -1.79 -4.07 5.90
CA SER A 114 -1.69 -5.37 6.56
C SER A 114 -2.66 -5.46 7.74
N SER A 115 -3.28 -6.62 7.88
CA SER A 115 -4.01 -7.02 9.09
C SER A 115 -3.36 -8.22 9.79
N PHE A 116 -2.05 -8.40 9.56
CA PHE A 116 -1.23 -9.37 10.26
C PHE A 116 -1.24 -9.11 11.77
N TYR A 117 -1.03 -10.13 12.58
CA TYR A 117 -1.28 -10.07 14.03
C TYR A 117 -0.56 -8.94 14.78
N SER A 118 0.57 -8.45 14.30
CA SER A 118 1.37 -7.39 14.95
C SER A 118 1.03 -5.97 14.48
N HIS A 119 0.10 -5.80 13.54
CA HIS A 119 -0.23 -4.51 12.95
C HIS A 119 -1.28 -3.74 13.76
N HIS A 120 -1.73 -2.59 13.27
CA HIS A 120 -2.68 -1.72 13.98
C HIS A 120 -4.00 -2.42 14.31
N ILE A 121 -4.51 -3.22 13.37
CA ILE A 121 -5.61 -4.17 13.59
C ILE A 121 -5.14 -5.55 13.17
N SER A 122 -5.73 -6.57 13.73
CA SER A 122 -5.33 -7.96 13.46
C SER A 122 -6.53 -8.82 13.09
N THR A 123 -6.38 -9.53 11.97
CA THR A 123 -7.27 -10.64 11.59
C THR A 123 -6.55 -11.99 11.63
N MET A 124 -5.45 -12.08 12.38
CA MET A 124 -4.43 -13.11 12.43
C MET A 124 -3.48 -13.01 11.23
N GLU A 125 -3.95 -13.30 10.06
CA GLU A 125 -3.36 -13.05 8.75
C GLU A 125 -4.29 -12.14 7.95
N GLY A 126 -3.80 -11.53 6.87
CA GLY A 126 -4.65 -10.79 5.96
C GLY A 126 -4.00 -9.52 5.39
N GLY A 127 -4.56 -9.07 4.29
CA GLY A 127 -4.19 -7.83 3.62
C GLY A 127 -5.40 -7.15 2.99
N ILE A 128 -5.32 -5.85 2.88
CA ILE A 128 -6.36 -5.02 2.28
C ILE A 128 -5.71 -4.19 1.17
N ILE A 129 -6.33 -4.17 0.01
CA ILE A 129 -5.96 -3.28 -1.09
C ILE A 129 -7.09 -2.28 -1.29
N VAL A 130 -6.76 -1.01 -1.38
CA VAL A 130 -7.72 0.07 -1.64
C VAL A 130 -7.40 0.75 -2.97
N THR A 131 -8.43 1.11 -3.70
CA THR A 131 -8.35 1.87 -4.96
C THR A 131 -9.66 2.58 -5.23
N ASP A 132 -9.61 3.73 -5.90
CA ASP A 132 -10.77 4.45 -6.41
C ASP A 132 -11.07 4.09 -7.88
N ASP A 133 -10.25 3.25 -8.52
CA ASP A 133 -10.43 2.78 -9.90
C ASP A 133 -11.30 1.52 -9.92
N GLU A 134 -12.49 1.62 -10.49
CA GLU A 134 -13.46 0.52 -10.54
C GLU A 134 -12.97 -0.66 -11.37
N GLU A 135 -12.25 -0.43 -12.47
CA GLU A 135 -11.66 -1.51 -13.28
C GLU A 135 -10.64 -2.30 -12.47
N LEU A 136 -9.75 -1.59 -11.74
CA LEU A 136 -8.77 -2.22 -10.85
C LEU A 136 -9.45 -2.99 -9.71
N ASN A 137 -10.50 -2.43 -9.10
CA ASN A 137 -11.26 -3.11 -8.06
C ASN A 137 -11.84 -4.44 -8.55
N GLN A 138 -12.43 -4.45 -9.74
CA GLN A 138 -12.96 -5.68 -10.34
C GLN A 138 -11.86 -6.68 -10.70
N ILE A 139 -10.72 -6.21 -11.25
CA ILE A 139 -9.55 -7.05 -11.51
C ILE A 139 -9.06 -7.71 -10.21
N LEU A 140 -8.89 -6.94 -9.13
CA LEU A 140 -8.45 -7.44 -7.83
C LEU A 140 -9.44 -8.45 -7.23
N THR A 141 -10.74 -8.17 -7.35
CA THR A 141 -11.81 -9.06 -6.88
C THR A 141 -11.77 -10.41 -7.61
N SER A 142 -11.54 -10.40 -8.91
CA SER A 142 -11.39 -11.62 -9.70
C SER A 142 -10.06 -12.35 -9.37
N LEU A 143 -8.94 -11.61 -9.34
CA LEU A 143 -7.61 -12.17 -9.10
C LEU A 143 -7.49 -12.88 -7.75
N ARG A 144 -8.06 -12.34 -6.66
CA ARG A 144 -8.01 -12.97 -5.33
C ARG A 144 -8.69 -14.34 -5.29
N SER A 145 -9.57 -14.62 -6.26
CA SER A 145 -10.43 -15.79 -6.35
C SER A 145 -10.24 -16.50 -7.69
N HIS A 146 -9.03 -16.97 -7.98
CA HIS A 146 -8.67 -17.78 -9.16
C HIS A 146 -8.82 -17.09 -10.52
N GLY A 147 -9.19 -15.81 -10.58
CA GLY A 147 -9.61 -15.14 -11.81
C GLY A 147 -11.09 -15.37 -12.17
N TRP A 148 -11.91 -15.72 -11.20
CA TRP A 148 -13.33 -15.99 -11.35
C TRP A 148 -14.16 -14.74 -11.60
N THR A 149 -15.24 -14.88 -12.35
CA THR A 149 -16.26 -13.84 -12.57
C THR A 149 -17.34 -13.83 -11.48
N ARG A 150 -17.41 -14.84 -10.62
CA ARG A 150 -18.46 -15.06 -9.63
C ARG A 150 -18.82 -13.82 -8.81
N ASP A 151 -17.80 -13.11 -8.29
CA ASP A 151 -17.97 -11.96 -7.40
C ASP A 151 -18.05 -10.62 -8.15
N LEU A 152 -17.97 -10.65 -9.49
CA LEU A 152 -18.11 -9.46 -10.32
C LEU A 152 -19.60 -9.08 -10.48
N PRO A 153 -19.92 -7.81 -10.78
CA PRO A 153 -21.27 -7.42 -11.19
C PRO A 153 -21.67 -8.10 -12.51
N VAL A 154 -22.96 -8.16 -12.81
CA VAL A 154 -23.47 -8.73 -14.07
C VAL A 154 -22.85 -8.05 -15.27
N LYS A 155 -22.91 -6.71 -15.31
CA LYS A 155 -22.14 -5.88 -16.24
C LYS A 155 -20.84 -5.50 -15.59
N ASN A 156 -19.72 -5.91 -16.19
CA ASN A 156 -18.40 -5.70 -15.61
C ASN A 156 -17.42 -5.15 -16.66
N LEU A 157 -16.29 -4.65 -16.17
CA LEU A 157 -15.27 -4.00 -17.00
C LEU A 157 -14.16 -4.95 -17.48
N ILE A 158 -14.26 -6.25 -17.13
CA ILE A 158 -13.18 -7.22 -17.39
C ILE A 158 -13.48 -8.12 -18.57
N CYS A 159 -14.73 -8.62 -18.67
CA CYS A 159 -15.05 -9.72 -19.59
C CYS A 159 -16.48 -9.68 -20.12
N ASP A 160 -17.04 -8.51 -20.36
CA ASP A 160 -18.44 -8.36 -20.78
C ASP A 160 -19.46 -8.83 -19.72
N ASP A 161 -20.72 -8.97 -20.13
CA ASP A 161 -21.80 -9.41 -19.25
C ASP A 161 -21.60 -10.86 -18.81
N LYS A 162 -22.10 -11.19 -17.64
CA LYS A 162 -22.15 -12.58 -17.15
C LYS A 162 -23.06 -13.42 -18.04
N SER A 163 -22.72 -14.71 -18.17
CA SER A 163 -23.57 -15.68 -18.84
C SER A 163 -24.88 -15.90 -18.08
N GLU A 164 -25.98 -16.09 -18.79
CA GLU A 164 -27.25 -16.52 -18.22
C GLU A 164 -27.23 -18.01 -17.88
N ASP A 165 -26.32 -18.78 -18.46
CA ASP A 165 -26.10 -20.19 -18.10
C ASP A 165 -25.32 -20.26 -16.78
N LEU A 166 -26.00 -20.73 -15.74
CA LEU A 166 -25.46 -20.86 -14.39
C LEU A 166 -24.27 -21.81 -14.32
N LEU A 167 -24.24 -22.84 -15.16
CA LEU A 167 -23.12 -23.80 -15.18
C LEU A 167 -21.88 -23.17 -15.80
N GLU A 168 -22.05 -22.50 -16.94
CA GLU A 168 -20.97 -21.78 -17.60
C GLU A 168 -20.39 -20.70 -16.67
N GLU A 169 -21.24 -19.86 -16.08
CA GLU A 169 -20.80 -18.77 -15.20
C GLU A 169 -20.12 -19.30 -13.92
N SER A 170 -20.55 -20.45 -13.42
CA SER A 170 -19.94 -21.06 -12.23
C SER A 170 -18.49 -21.49 -12.43
N PHE A 171 -18.05 -21.68 -13.67
CA PHE A 171 -16.70 -22.12 -14.02
C PHE A 171 -15.98 -21.15 -14.97
N ARG A 172 -16.44 -19.90 -15.05
CA ARG A 172 -15.84 -18.89 -15.93
C ARG A 172 -14.69 -18.20 -15.25
N PHE A 173 -13.46 -18.49 -15.73
CA PHE A 173 -12.20 -17.90 -15.28
C PHE A 173 -11.64 -17.02 -16.40
N VAL A 174 -11.40 -15.76 -16.12
CA VAL A 174 -11.02 -14.75 -17.14
C VAL A 174 -9.63 -14.17 -16.93
N LEU A 175 -9.03 -14.40 -15.77
CA LEU A 175 -7.68 -13.97 -15.41
C LEU A 175 -6.91 -15.13 -14.75
N PRO A 176 -5.57 -15.18 -14.89
CA PRO A 176 -4.73 -16.11 -14.12
C PRO A 176 -4.62 -15.61 -12.67
N GLY A 177 -5.59 -15.98 -11.84
CA GLY A 177 -5.72 -15.48 -10.48
C GLY A 177 -5.08 -16.37 -9.42
N TYR A 178 -5.23 -15.95 -8.18
CA TYR A 178 -4.68 -16.59 -6.98
C TYR A 178 -5.79 -17.22 -6.14
N ASN A 179 -5.42 -18.05 -5.17
CA ASN A 179 -6.31 -18.52 -4.13
C ASN A 179 -5.98 -17.78 -2.81
N VAL A 180 -6.42 -16.54 -2.70
CA VAL A 180 -6.14 -15.65 -1.55
C VAL A 180 -7.41 -14.97 -1.04
N ARG A 181 -8.54 -15.66 -1.12
CA ARG A 181 -9.80 -15.17 -0.54
C ARG A 181 -9.68 -15.13 0.98
N PRO A 182 -10.18 -14.07 1.63
CA PRO A 182 -10.24 -14.02 3.10
C PRO A 182 -11.21 -15.10 3.63
N LEU A 183 -10.92 -15.58 4.83
CA LEU A 183 -11.84 -16.46 5.57
C LEU A 183 -12.91 -15.61 6.26
N GLU A 184 -14.13 -16.15 6.40
CA GLU A 184 -15.22 -15.52 7.16
C GLU A 184 -14.82 -15.20 8.61
N LEU A 185 -13.97 -16.05 9.21
CA LEU A 185 -13.45 -15.85 10.55
C LEU A 185 -12.58 -14.59 10.63
N GLU A 186 -11.72 -14.35 9.64
CA GLU A 186 -10.90 -13.14 9.54
C GLU A 186 -11.79 -11.90 9.41
N GLY A 187 -12.85 -11.99 8.60
CA GLY A 187 -13.84 -10.93 8.46
C GLY A 187 -14.55 -10.61 9.77
N ALA A 188 -14.98 -11.63 10.51
CA ALA A 188 -15.63 -11.47 11.81
C ALA A 188 -14.71 -10.81 12.83
N LEU A 189 -13.45 -11.22 12.90
CA LEU A 189 -12.43 -10.57 13.73
C LEU A 189 -12.20 -9.11 13.29
N GLY A 190 -12.08 -8.88 11.99
CA GLY A 190 -11.84 -7.54 11.41
C GLY A 190 -12.92 -6.53 11.80
N VAL A 191 -14.19 -6.92 11.79
CA VAL A 191 -15.31 -6.06 12.22
C VAL A 191 -15.11 -5.55 13.64
N GLU A 192 -14.66 -6.41 14.57
CA GLU A 192 -14.41 -5.99 15.95
C GLU A 192 -13.09 -5.19 16.09
N GLN A 193 -12.09 -5.49 15.30
CA GLN A 193 -10.82 -4.78 15.33
C GLN A 193 -10.93 -3.35 14.79
N VAL A 194 -11.67 -3.14 13.68
CA VAL A 194 -11.87 -1.81 13.10
C VAL A 194 -12.54 -0.86 14.09
N LYS A 195 -13.45 -1.35 14.92
CA LYS A 195 -14.07 -0.54 15.99
C LYS A 195 -13.06 0.01 17.01
N LYS A 196 -11.97 -0.71 17.23
CA LYS A 196 -10.90 -0.34 18.18
C LYS A 196 -9.85 0.58 17.55
N LEU A 197 -9.77 0.65 16.22
CA LEU A 197 -8.71 1.36 15.51
C LEU A 197 -8.52 2.82 15.95
N PRO A 198 -9.57 3.65 16.14
CA PRO A 198 -9.40 5.03 16.59
C PRO A 198 -8.72 5.12 17.97
N MET A 199 -9.09 4.26 18.89
CA MET A 199 -8.48 4.18 20.22
C MET A 199 -7.02 3.73 20.12
N ILE A 200 -6.73 2.69 19.33
CA ILE A 200 -5.37 2.18 19.15
C ILE A 200 -4.45 3.28 18.60
N ILE A 201 -4.88 4.01 17.58
CA ILE A 201 -4.11 5.12 17.01
C ILE A 201 -3.88 6.23 18.05
N SER A 202 -4.91 6.57 18.81
CA SER A 202 -4.81 7.57 19.89
C SER A 202 -3.77 7.19 20.94
N GLU A 203 -3.80 5.95 21.41
CA GLU A 203 -2.84 5.47 22.40
C GLU A 203 -1.40 5.39 21.86
N ARG A 204 -1.24 4.94 20.60
CA ARG A 204 0.07 4.96 19.93
C ARG A 204 0.64 6.37 19.83
N ARG A 205 -0.16 7.37 19.48
CA ARG A 205 0.26 8.78 19.43
C ARG A 205 0.61 9.33 20.81
N LYS A 206 -0.11 8.95 21.86
CA LYS A 206 0.26 9.32 23.25
C LYS A 206 1.60 8.73 23.66
N ASN A 207 1.80 7.45 23.34
CA ASN A 207 3.08 6.76 23.64
C ASN A 207 4.23 7.39 22.85
N ALA A 208 4.01 7.72 21.57
CA ALA A 208 4.99 8.42 20.74
C ALA A 208 5.37 9.79 21.31
N LYS A 209 4.38 10.55 21.74
CA LYS A 209 4.63 11.85 22.39
C LYS A 209 5.51 11.71 23.62
N LEU A 210 5.19 10.75 24.49
CA LEU A 210 6.00 10.46 25.68
C LEU A 210 7.43 10.02 25.31
N PHE A 211 7.57 9.16 24.29
CA PHE A 211 8.86 8.70 23.77
C PHE A 211 9.71 9.88 23.30
N VAL A 212 9.16 10.74 22.44
CA VAL A 212 9.84 11.93 21.92
C VAL A 212 10.21 12.88 23.07
N GLU A 213 9.28 13.22 23.96
CA GLU A 213 9.54 14.12 25.09
C GLU A 213 10.64 13.59 26.04
N THR A 214 10.73 12.27 26.21
CA THR A 214 11.73 11.65 27.09
C THR A 214 13.11 11.60 26.45
N LEU A 215 13.18 11.32 25.14
CA LEU A 215 14.44 10.98 24.47
C LEU A 215 15.02 12.10 23.59
N SER A 216 14.25 13.13 23.25
CA SER A 216 14.71 14.22 22.37
C SER A 216 15.90 15.02 22.90
N ASN A 217 16.17 14.96 24.19
CA ASN A 217 17.32 15.64 24.81
C ASN A 217 18.62 14.82 24.78
N HIS A 218 18.59 13.57 24.29
CA HIS A 218 19.76 12.73 24.17
C HIS A 218 20.43 12.93 22.80
N SER A 219 21.61 13.57 22.81
CA SER A 219 22.36 13.89 21.57
C SER A 219 22.78 12.67 20.74
N ASP A 220 22.83 11.51 21.36
CA ASP A 220 23.29 10.26 20.73
C ASP A 220 22.14 9.48 20.07
N LEU A 221 20.90 9.98 20.18
CA LEU A 221 19.71 9.38 19.59
C LEU A 221 19.17 10.26 18.48
N LEU A 222 18.91 9.64 17.36
CA LEU A 222 18.14 10.22 16.27
C LEU A 222 16.70 9.72 16.37
N ILE A 223 15.76 10.63 16.58
CA ILE A 223 14.35 10.30 16.69
C ILE A 223 13.66 10.64 15.36
N GLN A 224 12.89 9.70 14.84
CA GLN A 224 12.14 9.90 13.58
C GLN A 224 11.28 11.16 13.62
N LYS A 225 11.48 12.02 12.63
CA LYS A 225 10.72 13.26 12.44
C LYS A 225 9.40 12.97 11.73
N GLU A 226 8.31 13.37 12.33
CA GLU A 226 6.98 13.23 11.76
C GLU A 226 6.76 14.19 10.60
N VAL A 227 6.34 13.69 9.44
CA VAL A 227 6.07 14.48 8.22
C VAL A 227 4.60 14.91 8.15
N GLY A 228 3.69 13.99 8.43
CA GLY A 228 2.26 14.24 8.54
C GLY A 228 1.75 13.90 9.93
N MET A 229 0.60 13.27 10.02
CA MET A 229 0.11 12.68 11.28
C MET A 229 0.36 11.18 11.25
N SER A 230 1.45 10.75 11.83
CA SER A 230 1.84 9.34 11.93
C SER A 230 0.82 8.52 12.74
N SER A 231 0.67 7.26 12.38
CA SER A 231 -0.05 6.28 13.19
C SER A 231 0.88 5.50 14.14
N TRP A 232 2.17 5.76 14.06
CA TRP A 232 3.20 5.24 14.97
C TRP A 232 3.15 3.71 15.14
N PHE A 233 3.52 3.00 14.09
CA PHE A 233 3.65 1.55 14.12
C PHE A 233 4.77 1.12 15.07
N GLY A 234 5.87 1.82 15.04
CA GLY A 234 7.04 1.65 15.90
C GLY A 234 7.71 2.98 16.21
N PHE A 235 8.73 2.92 17.07
CA PHE A 235 9.61 4.04 17.40
C PHE A 235 11.03 3.68 16.95
N SER A 236 11.78 4.64 16.44
CA SER A 236 13.18 4.49 16.03
C SER A 236 13.99 5.70 16.49
#